data_4d3379364e512e77198b1f0d09f77c55
#
_entry.id   4d3379364e512e77198b1f0d09f77c55
#
_cell.length_a   1.000
_cell.length_b   1.000
_cell.length_c   1.000
_cell.angle_alpha   90.00
_cell.angle_beta   90.00
_cell.angle_gamma   90.00
#
_symmetry.space_group_name_H-M   'P 1'
#
loop_
_entity.id
_entity.type
_entity.pdbx_description
1 polymer ?
#
loop_
_entity_poly.entity_id
_entity_poly.type
_entity_poly.pdbx_seq_one_letter_code
_entity_poly.pdbx_strand_id
1 'polypeptide(L)'
;MPSKGEYQMAIKIRLARGGSKKRPFYRIVAADSRMPRDGRFVEKLGTYNPLLPKDSEDRVKMNLERVQYWLGEGAQVTDRISRMLEAAGVVPKKERNNPKKGTPGEKAVNRAEEKAAKAADATKADAPAVAEEETAAAE
;
A
#
# COMPACT_ATOMS: atom_id res chain seq x y z
N MET A 1 -1.33 28.07 39.26
CA MET A 1 -2.50 27.13 39.20
C MET A 1 -2.50 26.50 37.83
N PRO A 2 -2.04 25.26 37.67
CA PRO A 2 -2.22 24.58 36.40
C PRO A 2 -3.71 24.25 36.26
N SER A 3 -4.32 24.83 35.23
CA SER A 3 -5.66 24.52 34.80
C SER A 3 -5.81 23.02 34.58
N LYS A 4 -6.92 22.46 35.05
CA LYS A 4 -7.39 21.09 34.87
C LYS A 4 -6.93 20.56 33.52
N GLY A 5 -6.14 19.49 33.56
CA GLY A 5 -5.64 18.85 32.36
C GLY A 5 -6.78 18.55 31.41
N GLU A 6 -6.83 19.28 30.34
CA GLU A 6 -7.46 18.83 29.13
C GLU A 6 -6.80 17.50 28.78
N TYR A 7 -7.51 16.43 29.11
CA TYR A 7 -7.15 15.11 28.61
C TYR A 7 -7.28 15.20 27.10
N GLN A 8 -6.21 15.63 26.42
CA GLN A 8 -6.13 15.53 24.99
C GLN A 8 -6.32 14.06 24.66
N MET A 9 -7.55 13.74 24.27
CA MET A 9 -7.89 12.41 23.78
C MET A 9 -7.03 12.17 22.53
N ALA A 10 -6.00 11.36 22.66
CA ALA A 10 -5.17 10.99 21.54
C ALA A 10 -5.98 10.11 20.61
N ILE A 11 -6.62 10.73 19.61
CA ILE A 11 -7.43 10.02 18.62
C ILE A 11 -6.51 9.32 17.64
N LYS A 12 -6.79 8.05 17.36
CA LYS A 12 -6.12 7.25 16.36
C LYS A 12 -7.12 6.73 15.34
N ILE A 13 -6.74 6.88 14.07
CA ILE A 13 -7.44 6.23 12.96
C ILE A 13 -6.87 4.82 12.84
N ARG A 14 -7.70 3.83 13.11
CA ARG A 14 -7.29 2.42 13.17
C ARG A 14 -8.33 1.47 12.60
N LEU A 15 -7.93 0.23 12.41
CA LEU A 15 -8.81 -0.85 11.96
C LEU A 15 -9.42 -1.55 13.19
N ALA A 16 -10.74 -1.63 13.23
CA ALA A 16 -11.48 -2.48 14.16
C ALA A 16 -11.92 -3.73 13.41
N ARG A 17 -11.65 -4.92 13.96
CA ARG A 17 -12.00 -6.18 13.33
C ARG A 17 -13.48 -6.50 13.56
N GLY A 18 -14.12 -6.99 12.51
CA GLY A 18 -15.45 -7.60 12.54
C GLY A 18 -15.45 -8.88 11.72
N GLY A 19 -16.62 -9.47 11.52
CA GLY A 19 -16.77 -10.70 10.77
C GLY A 19 -16.46 -11.97 11.56
N SER A 20 -16.56 -13.11 10.88
CA SER A 20 -16.34 -14.42 11.48
C SER A 20 -14.86 -14.83 11.50
N LYS A 21 -14.54 -15.98 12.14
CA LYS A 21 -13.18 -16.49 12.34
C LYS A 21 -12.37 -16.59 11.02
N LYS A 22 -12.98 -17.12 9.97
CA LYS A 22 -12.32 -17.33 8.65
C LYS A 22 -12.63 -16.23 7.64
N ARG A 23 -13.52 -15.28 7.93
CA ARG A 23 -13.89 -14.17 7.06
C ARG A 23 -13.69 -12.84 7.77
N PRO A 24 -12.44 -12.34 7.87
CA PRO A 24 -12.16 -11.07 8.49
C PRO A 24 -12.73 -9.93 7.67
N PHE A 25 -13.33 -8.98 8.36
CA PHE A 25 -13.80 -7.72 7.80
C PHE A 25 -13.38 -6.62 8.75
N TYR A 26 -12.91 -5.50 8.24
CA TYR A 26 -12.41 -4.41 9.06
C TYR A 26 -13.21 -3.14 8.84
N ARG A 27 -13.46 -2.43 9.93
CA ARG A 27 -14.00 -1.07 9.93
C ARG A 27 -12.84 -0.10 10.15
N ILE A 28 -12.75 0.93 9.35
CA ILE A 28 -11.82 2.05 9.55
C ILE A 28 -12.53 3.02 10.48
N VAL A 29 -11.97 3.26 11.65
CA VAL A 29 -12.60 4.04 12.71
C VAL A 29 -11.63 5.04 13.32
N ALA A 30 -12.16 6.21 13.68
CA ALA A 30 -11.51 7.15 14.58
C ALA A 30 -11.88 6.78 16.01
N ALA A 31 -10.91 6.45 16.83
CA ALA A 31 -11.13 6.03 18.21
C ALA A 31 -10.03 6.56 19.14
N ASP A 32 -10.36 6.69 20.42
CA ASP A 32 -9.37 7.00 21.46
C ASP A 32 -8.33 5.87 21.52
N SER A 33 -7.07 6.26 21.64
CA SER A 33 -5.92 5.34 21.71
C SER A 33 -5.99 4.37 22.89
N ARG A 34 -6.68 4.74 23.96
CA ARG A 34 -6.87 3.95 25.18
C ARG A 34 -7.92 2.85 25.03
N MET A 35 -8.84 2.98 24.08
CA MET A 35 -9.90 2.01 23.88
C MET A 35 -9.38 0.73 23.22
N PRO A 36 -9.95 -0.44 23.56
CA PRO A 36 -9.60 -1.70 22.93
C PRO A 36 -9.89 -1.65 21.41
N ARG A 37 -9.20 -2.51 20.63
CA ARG A 37 -9.27 -2.51 19.17
C ARG A 37 -10.70 -2.55 18.60
N ASP A 38 -11.54 -3.42 19.14
CA ASP A 38 -12.89 -3.67 18.66
C ASP A 38 -13.97 -3.01 19.54
N GLY A 39 -13.53 -2.17 20.50
CA GLY A 39 -14.40 -1.47 21.44
C GLY A 39 -15.03 -0.21 20.86
N ARG A 40 -15.41 0.69 21.77
CA ARG A 40 -16.04 1.97 21.43
C ARG A 40 -15.15 2.80 20.52
N PHE A 41 -15.73 3.41 19.51
CA PHE A 41 -15.09 4.36 18.60
C PHE A 41 -15.93 5.64 18.50
N VAL A 42 -15.31 6.71 18.07
CA VAL A 42 -15.97 8.02 17.91
C VAL A 42 -16.75 8.06 16.60
N GLU A 43 -16.09 7.70 15.49
CA GLU A 43 -16.69 7.76 14.15
C GLU A 43 -16.18 6.61 13.28
N LYS A 44 -17.08 6.08 12.43
CA LYS A 44 -16.73 5.12 11.38
C LYS A 44 -16.41 5.87 10.09
N LEU A 45 -15.17 5.77 9.62
CA LEU A 45 -14.67 6.46 8.44
C LEU A 45 -14.77 5.61 7.17
N GLY A 46 -14.86 4.28 7.32
CA GLY A 46 -14.94 3.40 6.17
C GLY A 46 -14.88 1.93 6.52
N THR A 47 -14.66 1.12 5.49
CA THR A 47 -14.56 -0.34 5.57
C THR A 47 -13.38 -0.86 4.75
N TYR A 48 -12.80 -1.95 5.20
CA TYR A 48 -11.74 -2.67 4.50
C TYR A 48 -12.03 -4.16 4.49
N ASN A 49 -12.11 -4.73 3.30
CA ASN A 49 -12.30 -6.16 3.09
C ASN A 49 -11.03 -6.79 2.49
N PRO A 50 -10.23 -7.54 3.26
CA PRO A 50 -9.01 -8.16 2.76
C PRO A 50 -9.24 -9.35 1.83
N LEU A 51 -10.45 -9.91 1.79
CA LEU A 51 -10.78 -11.09 0.98
C LEU A 51 -10.96 -10.74 -0.50
N LEU A 52 -11.28 -9.48 -0.82
CA LEU A 52 -11.41 -9.03 -2.19
C LEU A 52 -10.03 -8.88 -2.88
N PRO A 53 -9.96 -9.05 -4.20
CA PRO A 53 -8.73 -8.83 -4.96
C PRO A 53 -8.17 -7.42 -4.75
N LYS A 54 -6.87 -7.24 -4.99
CA LYS A 54 -6.19 -5.96 -4.74
C LYS A 54 -6.70 -4.83 -5.62
N ASP A 55 -7.17 -5.16 -6.80
CA ASP A 55 -7.61 -4.22 -7.82
C ASP A 55 -9.11 -3.82 -7.68
N SER A 56 -9.81 -4.43 -6.73
CA SER A 56 -11.22 -4.12 -6.47
C SER A 56 -11.37 -2.82 -5.69
N GLU A 57 -12.19 -1.90 -6.20
CA GLU A 57 -12.55 -0.65 -5.53
C GLU A 57 -13.31 -0.90 -4.20
N ASP A 58 -14.11 -1.97 -4.17
CA ASP A 58 -14.85 -2.36 -2.97
C ASP A 58 -13.97 -2.85 -1.82
N ARG A 59 -12.70 -3.14 -2.10
CA ARG A 59 -11.74 -3.59 -1.10
C ARG A 59 -11.52 -2.56 0.01
N VAL A 60 -11.44 -1.28 -0.36
CA VAL A 60 -11.24 -0.16 0.58
C VAL A 60 -12.25 0.92 0.25
N LYS A 61 -13.27 1.06 1.07
CA LYS A 61 -14.22 2.17 1.00
C LYS A 61 -13.96 3.12 2.15
N MET A 62 -13.62 4.36 1.84
CA MET A 62 -13.20 5.34 2.83
C MET A 62 -13.76 6.73 2.50
N ASN A 63 -14.34 7.39 3.48
CA ASN A 63 -14.73 8.79 3.34
C ASN A 63 -13.50 9.67 3.55
N LEU A 64 -12.91 10.12 2.45
CA LEU A 64 -11.66 10.88 2.46
C LEU A 64 -11.81 12.24 3.14
N GLU A 65 -12.97 12.90 3.01
CA GLU A 65 -13.25 14.19 3.65
C GLU A 65 -13.19 14.09 5.17
N ARG A 66 -13.83 13.04 5.73
CA ARG A 66 -13.83 12.84 7.17
C ARG A 66 -12.46 12.41 7.68
N VAL A 67 -11.71 11.65 6.89
CA VAL A 67 -10.32 11.31 7.23
C VAL A 67 -9.44 12.54 7.26
N GLN A 68 -9.55 13.44 6.28
CA GLN A 68 -8.81 14.70 6.25
C GLN A 68 -9.18 15.61 7.43
N TYR A 69 -10.45 15.69 7.79
CA TYR A 69 -10.90 16.39 8.98
C TYR A 69 -10.18 15.91 10.24
N TRP A 70 -10.18 14.59 10.49
CA TRP A 70 -9.51 14.02 11.65
C TRP A 70 -7.98 14.17 11.62
N LEU A 71 -7.37 14.14 10.43
CA LEU A 71 -5.95 14.45 10.28
C LEU A 71 -5.65 15.91 10.64
N GLY A 72 -6.50 16.84 10.26
CA GLY A 72 -6.43 18.25 10.64
C GLY A 72 -6.55 18.47 12.14
N GLU A 73 -7.39 17.70 12.83
CA GLU A 73 -7.52 17.68 14.29
C GLU A 73 -6.34 16.97 15.01
N GLY A 74 -5.34 16.48 14.27
CA GLY A 74 -4.16 15.85 14.82
C GLY A 74 -4.30 14.37 15.13
N ALA A 75 -5.27 13.66 14.56
CA ALA A 75 -5.40 12.21 14.72
C ALA A 75 -4.21 11.46 14.12
N GLN A 76 -3.67 10.52 14.88
CA GLN A 76 -2.59 9.66 14.42
C GLN A 76 -3.12 8.50 13.59
N VAL A 77 -2.45 8.20 12.50
CA VAL A 77 -2.83 7.11 11.58
C VAL A 77 -1.94 5.88 11.81
N THR A 78 -2.54 4.69 11.81
CA THR A 78 -1.78 3.44 11.86
C THR A 78 -1.14 3.14 10.50
N ASP A 79 -0.01 2.43 10.47
CA ASP A 79 0.76 2.11 9.27
C ASP A 79 -0.07 1.53 8.11
N ARG A 80 -1.02 0.67 8.42
CA ARG A 80 -1.87 0.04 7.41
C ARG A 80 -2.77 1.05 6.70
N ILE A 81 -3.36 1.95 7.47
CA ILE A 81 -4.21 3.01 6.94
C ILE A 81 -3.36 4.07 6.23
N SER A 82 -2.19 4.42 6.75
CA SER A 82 -1.25 5.30 6.06
C SER A 82 -0.97 4.83 4.63
N ARG A 83 -0.71 3.53 4.43
CA ARG A 83 -0.52 2.95 3.10
C ARG A 83 -1.76 3.06 2.20
N MET A 84 -2.95 2.93 2.76
CA MET A 84 -4.20 3.10 2.01
C MET A 84 -4.41 4.56 1.59
N LEU A 85 -4.09 5.51 2.47
CA LEU A 85 -4.17 6.95 2.19
C LEU A 85 -3.09 7.41 1.20
N GLU A 86 -1.90 6.82 1.25
CA GLU A 86 -0.83 7.02 0.26
C GLU A 86 -1.28 6.52 -1.13
N ALA A 87 -1.96 5.38 -1.19
CA ALA A 87 -2.53 4.85 -2.44
C ALA A 87 -3.69 5.71 -2.98
N ALA A 88 -4.47 6.32 -2.09
CA ALA A 88 -5.54 7.25 -2.43
C ALA A 88 -5.04 8.69 -2.73
N GLY A 89 -3.73 8.97 -2.56
CA GLY A 89 -3.14 10.27 -2.83
C GLY A 89 -3.42 11.36 -1.80
N VAL A 90 -3.97 11.02 -0.63
CA VAL A 90 -4.31 11.98 0.43
C VAL A 90 -3.08 12.38 1.25
N VAL A 91 -2.15 11.44 1.44
CA VAL A 91 -0.93 11.66 2.21
C VAL A 91 0.29 11.37 1.32
N PRO A 92 1.35 12.18 1.40
CA PRO A 92 2.56 11.92 0.62
C PRO A 92 3.16 10.56 0.99
N LYS A 93 3.67 9.85 -0.01
CA LYS A 93 4.29 8.54 0.18
C LYS A 93 5.52 8.66 1.07
N LYS A 94 5.49 7.97 2.20
CA LYS A 94 6.60 7.94 3.14
C LYS A 94 7.66 6.95 2.64
N GLU A 95 8.88 7.42 2.49
CA GLU A 95 10.02 6.55 2.25
C GLU A 95 10.24 5.61 3.44
N ARG A 96 10.23 4.32 3.15
CA ARG A 96 10.43 3.27 4.16
C ARG A 96 11.80 2.66 3.94
N ASN A 97 12.71 2.95 4.83
CA ASN A 97 14.04 2.36 4.81
C ASN A 97 14.03 1.01 5.52
N ASN A 98 14.01 -0.07 4.74
CA ASN A 98 14.14 -1.46 5.22
C ASN A 98 15.42 -2.10 4.64
N PRO A 99 16.62 -1.68 5.07
CA PRO A 99 17.87 -2.07 4.42
C PRO A 99 18.10 -3.59 4.41
N LYS A 100 17.66 -4.31 5.45
CA LYS A 100 17.86 -5.76 5.55
C LYS A 100 16.80 -6.60 4.81
N LYS A 101 15.55 -6.11 4.71
CA LYS A 101 14.45 -6.83 4.05
C LYS A 101 14.22 -6.40 2.61
N GLY A 102 14.70 -5.22 2.24
CA GLY A 102 14.54 -4.66 0.90
C GLY A 102 15.64 -5.08 -0.06
N THR A 103 16.81 -5.49 0.44
CA THR A 103 17.91 -5.99 -0.40
C THR A 103 17.65 -7.45 -0.77
N PRO A 104 17.61 -7.78 -2.07
CA PRO A 104 17.51 -9.17 -2.49
C PRO A 104 18.73 -9.95 -1.99
N GLY A 105 18.53 -11.17 -1.50
CA GLY A 105 19.63 -12.04 -1.10
C GLY A 105 20.45 -12.49 -2.31
N GLU A 106 21.72 -12.91 -2.08
CA GLU A 106 22.68 -13.32 -3.13
C GLU A 106 22.08 -14.29 -4.16
N LYS A 107 21.32 -15.29 -3.71
CA LYS A 107 20.64 -16.25 -4.62
C LYS A 107 19.59 -15.61 -5.53
N ALA A 108 18.97 -14.53 -5.09
CA ALA A 108 17.98 -13.81 -5.90
C ALA A 108 18.68 -12.88 -6.90
N VAL A 109 19.80 -12.29 -6.53
CA VAL A 109 20.64 -11.47 -7.42
C VAL A 109 21.19 -12.34 -8.54
N ASN A 110 21.84 -13.48 -8.20
CA ASN A 110 22.40 -14.39 -9.19
C ASN A 110 21.34 -14.91 -10.17
N ARG A 111 20.14 -15.25 -9.67
CA ARG A 111 19.03 -15.67 -10.54
C ARG A 111 18.52 -14.55 -11.45
N ALA A 112 18.53 -13.32 -10.98
CA ALA A 112 18.16 -12.17 -11.80
C ALA A 112 19.20 -11.88 -12.87
N GLU A 113 20.49 -12.02 -12.56
CA GLU A 113 21.60 -11.87 -13.50
C GLU A 113 21.59 -12.98 -14.57
N GLU A 114 21.39 -14.24 -14.17
CA GLU A 114 21.23 -15.35 -15.12
C GLU A 114 20.05 -15.16 -16.07
N LYS A 115 18.92 -14.65 -15.52
CA LYS A 115 17.74 -14.38 -16.33
C LYS A 115 17.96 -13.21 -17.29
N ALA A 116 18.68 -12.19 -16.87
CA ALA A 116 19.05 -11.06 -17.71
C ALA A 116 20.03 -11.49 -18.82
N ALA A 117 21.02 -12.32 -18.49
CA ALA A 117 21.98 -12.89 -19.45
C ALA A 117 21.27 -13.76 -20.50
N LYS A 118 20.34 -14.65 -20.09
CA LYS A 118 19.56 -15.47 -21.03
C LYS A 118 18.63 -14.62 -21.91
N ALA A 119 18.07 -13.54 -21.38
CA ALA A 119 17.25 -12.62 -22.17
C ALA A 119 18.09 -11.83 -23.19
N ALA A 120 19.31 -11.44 -22.84
CA ALA A 120 20.24 -10.78 -23.74
C ALA A 120 20.76 -11.70 -24.86
N ASP A 121 20.98 -12.99 -24.56
CA ASP A 121 21.35 -14.01 -25.57
C ASP A 121 20.18 -14.32 -26.51
N ALA A 122 18.97 -14.39 -26.00
CA ALA A 122 17.76 -14.61 -26.82
C ALA A 122 17.53 -13.44 -27.80
N THR A 123 17.77 -12.20 -27.39
CA THR A 123 17.65 -11.04 -28.27
C THR A 123 18.79 -10.95 -29.30
N LYS A 124 19.95 -11.54 -29.04
CA LYS A 124 21.03 -11.66 -30.04
C LYS A 124 20.79 -12.76 -31.08
N ALA A 125 20.05 -13.80 -30.71
CA ALA A 125 19.72 -14.91 -31.61
C ALA A 125 18.55 -14.61 -32.58
N ASP A 126 17.76 -13.58 -32.30
CA ASP A 126 16.61 -13.18 -33.13
C ASP A 126 16.90 -11.97 -34.04
N ALA A 127 18.15 -11.60 -34.22
CA ALA A 127 18.60 -10.62 -35.18
C ALA A 127 19.59 -11.23 -36.15
N PRO A 128 19.10 -12.02 -37.14
CA PRO A 128 19.78 -12.03 -38.42
C PRO A 128 18.79 -12.07 -39.61
N ALA A 129 19.26 -11.46 -40.68
CA ALA A 129 18.82 -11.67 -42.06
C ALA A 129 17.48 -11.03 -42.51
N VAL A 130 17.40 -9.70 -42.41
CA VAL A 130 16.61 -8.93 -43.39
C VAL A 130 17.46 -7.74 -43.87
N ALA A 131 18.58 -8.02 -44.49
CA ALA A 131 19.38 -7.00 -45.19
C ALA A 131 20.28 -7.62 -46.26
N GLU A 132 19.73 -8.49 -47.12
CA GLU A 132 20.41 -8.93 -48.34
C GLU A 132 19.41 -9.43 -49.36
N GLU A 133 18.42 -8.63 -49.74
CA GLU A 133 17.62 -8.89 -50.95
C GLU A 133 16.94 -7.62 -51.48
N GLU A 134 17.74 -6.54 -51.67
CA GLU A 134 17.23 -5.40 -52.45
C GLU A 134 18.41 -4.68 -53.15
N THR A 135 19.22 -5.42 -53.91
CA THR A 135 20.09 -4.83 -54.95
C THR A 135 20.29 -5.82 -56.10
N ALA A 136 19.22 -6.25 -56.76
CA ALA A 136 19.30 -6.92 -58.06
C ALA A 136 18.01 -6.82 -58.84
N ALA A 137 17.59 -5.61 -59.22
CA ALA A 137 16.62 -5.39 -60.28
C ALA A 137 16.65 -3.91 -60.72
N ALA A 138 17.73 -3.49 -61.36
CA ALA A 138 17.75 -2.31 -62.17
C ALA A 138 18.82 -2.49 -63.29
N GLU A 139 18.44 -3.20 -64.36
CA GLU A 139 18.91 -3.01 -65.73
C GLU A 139 17.82 -3.41 -66.67
#